data_537213b2c60920725411720b8a40b671
#
_entry.id   537213b2c60920725411720b8a40b671
#
_cell.length_a   1.000
_cell.length_b   1.000
_cell.length_c   1.000
_cell.angle_alpha   90.00
_cell.angle_beta   90.00
_cell.angle_gamma   90.00
#
_symmetry.space_group_name_H-M   'P 1'
#
loop_
_entity.id
_entity.type
_entity.pdbx_description
1 polymer ?
#
loop_
_entity_poly.entity_id
_entity_poly.type
_entity_poly.pdbx_seq_one_letter_code
_entity_poly.pdbx_strand_id
1 'polypeptide(L)'
;MRILLALILILLNPEIKEREVIVTKKMITVSGQTSIGGFSCDYSKVGLKDTLFIDFEDQKKEMVFDIPVRDFSCGNFLINRDFRNTIQSEKYPSARVKVRNIKSNYGHYTCDLSVTLVGKKLDFSSLVLKRVPEGLHANLILSFEELELEAPKKMGGLVKVEEKLTLDFTLGF
;
A
#
# COMPACT_ATOMS: atom_id res chain seq x y z
N MET A 1 36.01 20.64 -32.80
CA MET A 1 35.19 21.19 -31.69
C MET A 1 33.80 20.58 -31.59
N ARG A 2 33.03 20.34 -32.66
CA ARG A 2 31.69 19.73 -32.62
C ARG A 2 31.68 18.24 -32.16
N ILE A 3 32.70 17.45 -32.53
CA ILE A 3 32.80 16.02 -32.17
C ILE A 3 33.14 15.86 -30.67
N LEU A 4 33.94 16.74 -30.10
CA LEU A 4 34.31 16.72 -28.68
C LEU A 4 33.10 17.02 -27.76
N LEU A 5 32.21 17.92 -28.20
CA LEU A 5 30.96 18.26 -27.48
C LEU A 5 29.99 17.08 -27.45
N ALA A 6 29.88 16.31 -28.52
CA ALA A 6 29.02 15.13 -28.60
C ALA A 6 29.53 13.99 -27.68
N LEU A 7 30.84 13.84 -27.54
CA LEU A 7 31.43 12.82 -26.65
C LEU A 7 31.21 13.12 -25.18
N ILE A 8 31.18 14.38 -24.76
CA ILE A 8 30.93 14.83 -23.40
C ILE A 8 29.46 14.59 -22.99
N LEU A 9 28.51 14.71 -23.94
CA LEU A 9 27.09 14.45 -23.68
C LEU A 9 26.78 12.97 -23.41
N ILE A 10 27.55 12.03 -23.94
CA ILE A 10 27.38 10.58 -23.74
C ILE A 10 27.84 10.18 -22.32
N LEU A 11 28.77 10.90 -21.71
CA LEU A 11 29.30 10.64 -20.39
C LEU A 11 28.42 11.15 -19.23
N LEU A 12 27.36 11.90 -19.54
CA LEU A 12 26.45 12.52 -18.55
C LEU A 12 25.12 11.78 -18.38
N ASN A 13 24.92 10.63 -19.02
CA ASN A 13 23.75 9.83 -18.76
C ASN A 13 23.92 9.14 -17.39
N PRO A 14 23.16 9.52 -16.36
CA PRO A 14 23.17 8.77 -15.10
C PRO A 14 22.65 7.37 -15.39
N GLU A 15 23.49 6.36 -15.29
CA GLU A 15 23.04 4.97 -15.30
C GLU A 15 22.04 4.76 -14.16
N ILE A 16 20.80 4.48 -14.52
CA ILE A 16 19.78 4.04 -13.54
C ILE A 16 20.21 2.65 -13.09
N LYS A 17 20.74 2.56 -11.86
CA LYS A 17 21.25 1.31 -11.32
C LYS A 17 20.13 0.52 -10.67
N GLU A 18 19.87 -0.68 -11.16
CA GLU A 18 18.99 -1.66 -10.55
C GLU A 18 19.40 -1.95 -9.10
N ARG A 19 18.44 -2.00 -8.18
CA ARG A 19 18.66 -2.23 -6.74
C ARG A 19 17.64 -3.19 -6.16
N GLU A 20 18.13 -4.12 -5.37
CA GLU A 20 17.34 -4.97 -4.50
C GLU A 20 17.40 -4.46 -3.07
N VAL A 21 16.25 -4.32 -2.42
CA VAL A 21 16.14 -3.89 -1.03
C VAL A 21 15.36 -4.93 -0.25
N ILE A 22 15.88 -5.36 0.88
CA ILE A 22 15.19 -6.34 1.74
C ILE A 22 14.22 -5.61 2.65
N VAL A 23 12.93 -5.89 2.46
CA VAL A 23 11.87 -5.40 3.33
C VAL A 23 11.86 -6.25 4.59
N THR A 24 12.12 -5.62 5.73
CA THR A 24 12.18 -6.27 7.05
C THR A 24 10.92 -6.04 7.87
N LYS A 25 10.13 -5.02 7.51
CA LYS A 25 8.92 -4.61 8.23
C LYS A 25 7.83 -4.14 7.27
N LYS A 26 6.58 -4.47 7.58
CA LYS A 26 5.38 -3.93 6.93
C LYS A 26 4.45 -3.36 7.98
N MET A 27 3.97 -2.15 7.75
CA MET A 27 2.95 -1.50 8.58
C MET A 27 1.84 -1.01 7.66
N ILE A 28 0.60 -1.25 8.06
CA ILE A 28 -0.59 -0.82 7.32
C ILE A 28 -1.59 -0.29 8.33
N THR A 29 -2.08 0.91 8.08
CA THR A 29 -3.14 1.53 8.88
C THR A 29 -4.32 1.83 7.96
N VAL A 30 -5.47 1.29 8.30
CA VAL A 30 -6.75 1.63 7.67
C VAL A 30 -7.50 2.55 8.62
N SER A 31 -7.78 3.78 8.20
CA SER A 31 -8.51 4.75 9.01
C SER A 31 -9.73 5.30 8.27
N GLY A 32 -10.71 5.73 9.03
CA GLY A 32 -11.93 6.33 8.51
C GLY A 32 -12.61 7.20 9.55
N GLN A 33 -13.62 7.94 9.11
CA GLN A 33 -14.42 8.80 9.96
C GLN A 33 -15.83 8.23 10.13
N THR A 34 -16.40 8.49 11.27
CA THR A 34 -17.81 8.23 11.56
C THR A 34 -18.48 9.49 12.06
N SER A 35 -19.80 9.50 12.12
CA SER A 35 -20.57 10.63 12.66
C SER A 35 -20.28 10.94 14.15
N ILE A 36 -19.56 10.08 14.85
CA ILE A 36 -19.21 10.24 16.28
C ILE A 36 -17.69 10.21 16.55
N GLY A 37 -16.85 10.16 15.54
CA GLY A 37 -15.38 10.17 15.66
C GLY A 37 -14.69 9.25 14.68
N GLY A 38 -13.36 9.33 14.64
CA GLY A 38 -12.53 8.49 13.77
C GLY A 38 -12.28 7.09 14.34
N PHE A 39 -11.87 6.18 13.47
CA PHE A 39 -11.32 4.87 13.84
C PHE A 39 -10.05 4.59 13.06
N SER A 40 -9.22 3.72 13.61
CA SER A 40 -8.01 3.20 12.97
C SER A 40 -7.88 1.71 13.24
N CYS A 41 -7.44 0.98 12.24
CA CYS A 41 -7.13 -0.45 12.31
C CYS A 41 -5.72 -0.66 11.80
N ASP A 42 -4.85 -1.19 12.64
CA ASP A 42 -3.42 -1.29 12.38
C ASP A 42 -2.99 -2.75 12.21
N TYR A 43 -2.13 -2.96 11.23
CA TYR A 43 -1.39 -4.20 11.00
C TYR A 43 0.11 -3.90 11.02
N SER A 44 0.87 -4.71 11.73
CA SER A 44 2.34 -4.62 11.72
C SER A 44 2.96 -6.01 11.74
N LYS A 45 3.93 -6.22 10.85
CA LYS A 45 4.72 -7.45 10.81
C LYS A 45 6.20 -7.11 10.63
N VAL A 46 7.05 -7.68 11.46
CA VAL A 46 8.50 -7.51 11.48
C VAL A 46 9.22 -8.83 11.23
N GLY A 47 10.53 -8.77 10.97
CA GLY A 47 11.34 -9.95 10.72
C GLY A 47 11.13 -10.58 9.35
N LEU A 48 10.63 -9.79 8.40
CA LEU A 48 10.41 -10.21 7.01
C LEU A 48 11.74 -10.29 6.24
N LYS A 49 11.71 -10.98 5.09
CA LYS A 49 12.83 -11.08 4.15
C LYS A 49 12.31 -11.01 2.71
N ASP A 50 11.35 -10.12 2.46
CA ASP A 50 10.81 -9.92 1.12
C ASP A 50 11.73 -8.98 0.33
N THR A 51 11.90 -9.23 -0.96
CA THR A 51 12.74 -8.41 -1.82
C THR A 51 11.90 -7.39 -2.59
N LEU A 52 12.29 -6.13 -2.50
CA LEU A 52 11.77 -5.02 -3.27
C LEU A 52 12.73 -4.72 -4.42
N PHE A 53 12.23 -4.68 -5.64
CA PHE A 53 13.01 -4.46 -6.85
C PHE A 53 12.82 -3.02 -7.32
N ILE A 54 13.90 -2.23 -7.32
CA ILE A 54 13.88 -0.79 -7.65
C ILE A 54 14.69 -0.56 -8.93
N ASP A 55 14.12 0.16 -9.87
CA ASP A 55 14.69 0.53 -11.17
C ASP A 55 14.97 -0.66 -12.10
N PHE A 56 14.39 -1.83 -11.84
CA PHE A 56 14.48 -2.97 -12.76
C PHE A 56 13.68 -2.71 -14.05
N GLU A 57 14.24 -3.11 -15.18
CA GLU A 57 13.54 -3.09 -16.47
C GLU A 57 12.61 -4.29 -16.65
N ASP A 58 12.94 -5.42 -16.02
CA ASP A 58 12.13 -6.63 -16.07
C ASP A 58 10.81 -6.45 -15.31
N GLN A 59 9.73 -6.27 -16.05
CA GLN A 59 8.37 -6.11 -15.50
C GLN A 59 7.85 -7.34 -14.74
N LYS A 60 8.54 -8.49 -14.83
CA LYS A 60 8.20 -9.70 -14.05
C LYS A 60 8.71 -9.63 -12.61
N LYS A 61 9.61 -8.69 -12.33
CA LYS A 61 10.11 -8.46 -10.96
C LYS A 61 9.02 -7.80 -10.13
N GLU A 62 8.41 -8.57 -9.24
CA GLU A 62 7.34 -8.12 -8.36
C GLU A 62 7.56 -8.60 -6.93
N MET A 63 7.13 -7.81 -5.96
CA MET A 63 6.97 -8.25 -4.57
C MET A 63 5.49 -8.56 -4.34
N VAL A 64 5.20 -9.79 -3.92
CA VAL A 64 3.84 -10.25 -3.64
C VAL A 64 3.76 -10.71 -2.19
N PHE A 65 2.71 -10.28 -1.49
CA PHE A 65 2.46 -10.75 -0.13
C PHE A 65 0.97 -10.75 0.21
N ASP A 66 0.60 -11.64 1.10
CA ASP A 66 -0.75 -11.72 1.65
C ASP A 66 -0.76 -11.12 3.07
N ILE A 67 -1.82 -10.37 3.36
CA ILE A 67 -2.06 -9.73 4.65
C ILE A 67 -3.28 -10.40 5.27
N PRO A 68 -3.10 -11.20 6.36
CA PRO A 68 -4.24 -11.80 7.04
C PRO A 68 -5.12 -10.70 7.65
N VAL A 69 -6.37 -10.66 7.24
CA VAL A 69 -7.33 -9.66 7.71
C VAL A 69 -7.55 -9.72 9.22
N ARG A 70 -7.41 -10.90 9.81
CA ARG A 70 -7.57 -11.11 11.26
C ARG A 70 -6.45 -10.49 12.09
N ASP A 71 -5.30 -10.18 11.49
CA ASP A 71 -4.14 -9.61 12.17
C ASP A 71 -4.25 -8.09 12.35
N PHE A 72 -5.28 -7.45 11.78
CA PHE A 72 -5.58 -6.05 12.06
C PHE A 72 -6.17 -5.88 13.46
N SER A 73 -5.72 -4.83 14.15
CA SER A 73 -6.22 -4.41 15.46
C SER A 73 -6.80 -3.00 15.40
N CYS A 74 -8.06 -2.85 15.76
CA CYS A 74 -8.80 -1.58 15.76
C CYS A 74 -9.01 -1.00 17.17
N GLY A 75 -8.16 -1.37 18.12
CA GLY A 75 -8.18 -0.87 19.50
C GLY A 75 -9.19 -1.52 20.43
N ASN A 76 -10.36 -1.95 19.98
CA ASN A 76 -11.34 -2.65 20.82
C ASN A 76 -12.08 -3.76 20.09
N PHE A 77 -12.68 -4.66 20.87
CA PHE A 77 -13.36 -5.85 20.35
C PHE A 77 -14.52 -5.53 19.40
N LEU A 78 -15.30 -4.50 19.67
CA LEU A 78 -16.46 -4.15 18.84
C LEU A 78 -16.02 -3.68 17.45
N ILE A 79 -15.06 -2.75 17.38
CA ILE A 79 -14.55 -2.23 16.11
C ILE A 79 -13.82 -3.35 15.36
N ASN A 80 -13.04 -4.19 16.03
CA ASN A 80 -12.41 -5.37 15.41
C ASN A 80 -13.43 -6.30 14.74
N ARG A 81 -14.52 -6.60 15.43
CA ARG A 81 -15.60 -7.43 14.87
C ARG A 81 -16.25 -6.77 13.68
N ASP A 82 -16.55 -5.47 13.78
CA ASP A 82 -17.20 -4.72 12.72
C ASP A 82 -16.31 -4.62 11.47
N PHE A 83 -15.02 -4.33 11.65
CA PHE A 83 -14.04 -4.36 10.58
C PHE A 83 -14.02 -5.71 9.86
N ARG A 84 -13.89 -6.81 10.62
CA ARG A 84 -13.86 -8.17 10.05
C ARG A 84 -15.13 -8.53 9.30
N ASN A 85 -16.29 -8.14 9.83
CA ASN A 85 -17.58 -8.38 9.18
C ASN A 85 -17.72 -7.57 7.89
N THR A 86 -17.35 -6.29 7.92
CA THR A 86 -17.41 -5.39 6.76
C THR A 86 -16.59 -5.92 5.59
N ILE A 87 -15.35 -6.36 5.85
CA ILE A 87 -14.49 -6.92 4.81
C ILE A 87 -14.67 -8.43 4.63
N GLN A 88 -15.74 -9.01 5.20
CA GLN A 88 -16.13 -10.40 5.03
C GLN A 88 -14.98 -11.39 5.29
N SER A 89 -14.26 -11.22 6.42
CA SER A 89 -13.01 -11.93 6.70
C SER A 89 -13.12 -13.46 6.75
N GLU A 90 -14.31 -14.02 6.94
CA GLU A 90 -14.55 -15.47 6.88
C GLU A 90 -14.48 -15.99 5.44
N LYS A 91 -15.00 -15.22 4.49
CA LYS A 91 -14.98 -15.55 3.07
C LYS A 91 -13.67 -15.15 2.40
N TYR A 92 -13.12 -14.02 2.81
CA TYR A 92 -11.89 -13.42 2.29
C TYR A 92 -10.88 -13.21 3.43
N PRO A 93 -10.16 -14.26 3.85
CA PRO A 93 -9.32 -14.21 5.05
C PRO A 93 -8.05 -13.37 4.89
N SER A 94 -7.67 -13.03 3.66
CA SER A 94 -6.48 -12.22 3.39
C SER A 94 -6.70 -11.23 2.26
N ALA A 95 -6.00 -10.09 2.33
CA ALA A 95 -5.79 -9.20 1.20
C ALA A 95 -4.47 -9.57 0.52
N ARG A 96 -4.45 -9.61 -0.82
CA ARG A 96 -3.22 -9.83 -1.61
C ARG A 96 -2.73 -8.52 -2.17
N VAL A 97 -1.46 -8.23 -1.95
CA VAL A 97 -0.79 -7.02 -2.44
C VAL A 97 0.34 -7.41 -3.38
N LYS A 98 0.42 -6.72 -4.52
CA LYS A 98 1.51 -6.82 -5.49
C LYS A 98 2.09 -5.44 -5.73
N VAL A 99 3.41 -5.33 -5.60
CA VAL A 99 4.16 -4.10 -5.87
C VAL A 99 5.10 -4.36 -7.03
N ARG A 100 5.00 -3.55 -8.09
CA ARG A 100 5.77 -3.69 -9.33
C ARG A 100 6.29 -2.35 -9.81
N ASN A 101 7.20 -2.38 -10.77
CA ASN A 101 7.67 -1.21 -11.53
C ASN A 101 8.08 -0.05 -10.62
N ILE A 102 8.84 -0.37 -9.57
CA ILE A 102 9.32 0.68 -8.68
C ILE A 102 10.41 1.46 -9.40
N LYS A 103 10.19 2.74 -9.58
CA LYS A 103 11.15 3.65 -10.22
C LYS A 103 11.55 4.75 -9.25
N SER A 104 12.85 5.01 -9.18
CA SER A 104 13.37 6.15 -8.43
C SER A 104 13.26 7.44 -9.24
N ASN A 105 12.82 8.53 -8.63
CA ASN A 105 12.63 9.80 -9.28
C ASN A 105 12.91 10.96 -8.31
N TYR A 106 14.03 11.66 -8.45
CA TYR A 106 14.41 12.91 -7.75
C TYR A 106 13.84 13.06 -6.32
N GLY A 107 14.13 12.09 -5.42
CA GLY A 107 13.77 12.16 -4.00
C GLY A 107 12.45 11.47 -3.60
N HIS A 108 11.73 10.90 -4.54
CA HIS A 108 10.59 10.01 -4.31
C HIS A 108 10.69 8.76 -5.19
N TYR A 109 9.79 7.83 -4.99
CA TYR A 109 9.66 6.64 -5.83
C TYR A 109 8.23 6.58 -6.37
N THR A 110 8.05 5.90 -7.48
CA THR A 110 6.73 5.54 -7.98
C THR A 110 6.64 4.04 -8.15
N CYS A 111 5.45 3.46 -8.01
CA CYS A 111 5.23 2.03 -8.25
C CYS A 111 3.85 1.79 -8.85
N ASP A 112 3.68 0.61 -9.44
CA ASP A 112 2.37 0.06 -9.72
C ASP A 112 1.98 -0.87 -8.57
N LEU A 113 0.86 -0.56 -7.92
CA LEU A 113 0.30 -1.32 -6.82
C LEU A 113 -0.98 -1.99 -7.27
N SER A 114 -1.10 -3.28 -6.97
CA SER A 114 -2.33 -4.05 -7.16
C SER A 114 -2.77 -4.63 -5.83
N VAL A 115 -3.98 -4.33 -5.42
CA VAL A 115 -4.57 -4.85 -4.18
C VAL A 115 -5.79 -5.69 -4.52
N THR A 116 -5.80 -6.94 -4.07
CA THR A 116 -7.00 -7.78 -4.13
C THR A 116 -7.58 -7.88 -2.72
N LEU A 117 -8.76 -7.33 -2.53
CA LEU A 117 -9.49 -7.31 -1.27
C LEU A 117 -10.95 -7.63 -1.53
N VAL A 118 -11.56 -8.46 -0.69
CA VAL A 118 -12.99 -8.88 -0.80
C VAL A 118 -13.33 -9.44 -2.19
N GLY A 119 -12.37 -10.12 -2.83
CA GLY A 119 -12.51 -10.64 -4.19
C GLY A 119 -12.45 -9.59 -5.30
N LYS A 120 -12.26 -8.32 -4.97
CA LYS A 120 -12.08 -7.21 -5.92
C LYS A 120 -10.61 -6.90 -6.11
N LYS A 121 -10.22 -6.59 -7.32
CA LYS A 121 -8.87 -6.16 -7.67
C LYS A 121 -8.89 -4.67 -7.98
N LEU A 122 -8.08 -3.93 -7.25
CA LEU A 122 -7.83 -2.51 -7.45
C LEU A 122 -6.40 -2.33 -7.93
N ASP A 123 -6.22 -1.59 -9.01
CA ASP A 123 -4.91 -1.30 -9.60
C ASP A 123 -4.63 0.21 -9.53
N PHE A 124 -3.47 0.56 -8.99
CA PHE A 124 -2.99 1.93 -8.86
C PHE A 124 -1.68 2.07 -9.63
N SER A 125 -1.71 2.83 -10.71
CA SER A 125 -0.52 3.09 -11.54
C SER A 125 0.21 4.32 -11.04
N SER A 126 1.54 4.26 -11.07
CA SER A 126 2.42 5.39 -10.70
C SER A 126 2.15 5.97 -9.30
N LEU A 127 1.78 5.10 -8.35
CA LEU A 127 1.60 5.49 -6.97
C LEU A 127 2.90 6.06 -6.39
N VAL A 128 2.82 7.23 -5.79
CA VAL A 128 3.99 7.89 -5.18
C VAL A 128 4.31 7.26 -3.83
N LEU A 129 5.55 6.77 -3.71
CA LEU A 129 6.15 6.31 -2.47
C LEU A 129 7.12 7.37 -1.95
N LYS A 130 6.87 7.91 -0.78
CA LYS A 130 7.75 8.88 -0.11
C LYS A 130 8.78 8.14 0.73
N ARG A 131 10.03 8.61 0.68
CA ARG A 131 11.06 8.11 1.59
C ARG A 131 10.80 8.65 2.99
N VAL A 132 10.78 7.75 3.96
CA VAL A 132 10.71 8.05 5.40
C VAL A 132 11.92 7.40 6.09
N PRO A 133 12.26 7.79 7.34
CA PRO A 133 13.41 7.21 8.04
C PRO A 133 13.40 5.67 8.09
N GLU A 134 12.23 5.07 8.25
CA GLU A 134 12.07 3.62 8.35
C GLU A 134 11.95 2.90 6.99
N GLY A 135 11.82 3.61 5.86
CA GLY A 135 11.62 2.95 4.55
C GLY A 135 10.85 3.77 3.52
N LEU A 136 9.87 3.16 2.87
CA LEU A 136 8.99 3.81 1.89
C LEU A 136 7.55 3.81 2.39
N HIS A 137 6.91 4.96 2.30
CA HIS A 137 5.53 5.19 2.73
C HIS A 137 4.66 5.65 1.57
N ALA A 138 3.43 5.17 1.52
CA ALA A 138 2.39 5.68 0.63
C ALA A 138 1.05 5.77 1.33
N ASN A 139 0.21 6.64 0.80
CA ASN A 139 -1.16 6.87 1.21
C ASN A 139 -2.09 6.63 0.03
N LEU A 140 -3.19 5.93 0.28
CA LEU A 140 -4.25 5.66 -0.67
C LEU A 140 -5.58 6.05 -0.07
N ILE A 141 -6.51 6.45 -0.91
CA ILE A 141 -7.91 6.62 -0.55
C ILE A 141 -8.69 5.53 -1.26
N LEU A 142 -9.46 4.75 -0.51
CA LEU A 142 -10.36 3.71 -1.00
C LEU A 142 -11.80 4.10 -0.66
N SER A 143 -12.76 3.71 -1.50
CA SER A 143 -14.17 3.85 -1.18
C SER A 143 -14.82 2.50 -0.95
N PHE A 144 -15.89 2.47 -0.16
CA PHE A 144 -16.72 1.27 -0.02
C PHE A 144 -17.36 0.87 -1.35
N GLU A 145 -17.70 1.85 -2.20
CA GLU A 145 -18.25 1.63 -3.53
C GLU A 145 -17.29 0.87 -4.45
N GLU A 146 -16.00 1.27 -4.51
CA GLU A 146 -14.97 0.57 -5.32
C GLU A 146 -14.81 -0.89 -4.91
N LEU A 147 -15.03 -1.19 -3.64
CA LEU A 147 -14.96 -2.55 -3.09
C LEU A 147 -16.31 -3.28 -3.14
N GLU A 148 -17.37 -2.63 -3.62
CA GLU A 148 -18.75 -3.13 -3.57
C GLU A 148 -19.15 -3.57 -2.14
N LEU A 149 -18.73 -2.81 -1.15
CA LEU A 149 -19.05 -3.02 0.26
C LEU A 149 -20.07 -1.99 0.75
N GLU A 150 -20.87 -2.40 1.73
CA GLU A 150 -21.72 -1.46 2.44
C GLU A 150 -20.99 -0.90 3.66
N ALA A 151 -21.00 0.43 3.78
CA ALA A 151 -20.49 1.10 4.98
C ALA A 151 -21.30 0.66 6.21
N PRO A 152 -20.66 0.26 7.32
CA PRO A 152 -21.38 -0.20 8.51
C PRO A 152 -22.31 0.86 9.08
N LYS A 153 -23.54 0.44 9.42
CA LYS A 153 -24.53 1.28 10.12
C LYS A 153 -24.73 0.73 11.53
N LYS A 154 -24.60 1.59 12.54
CA LYS A 154 -24.72 1.24 13.94
C LYS A 154 -25.86 1.97 14.63
N MET A 155 -26.36 1.44 15.72
CA MET A 155 -27.44 2.04 16.52
C MET A 155 -28.65 2.44 15.67
N GLY A 156 -29.13 1.53 14.79
CA GLY A 156 -30.28 1.83 13.91
C GLY A 156 -30.00 2.89 12.85
N GLY A 157 -28.72 3.13 12.48
CA GLY A 157 -28.33 4.13 11.49
C GLY A 157 -27.95 5.50 12.04
N LEU A 158 -27.94 5.65 13.37
CA LEU A 158 -27.50 6.90 14.03
C LEU A 158 -25.99 7.11 13.86
N VAL A 159 -25.19 6.03 13.88
CA VAL A 159 -23.76 6.07 13.59
C VAL A 159 -23.53 5.61 12.16
N LYS A 160 -22.98 6.48 11.34
CA LYS A 160 -22.64 6.22 9.94
C LYS A 160 -21.14 6.35 9.74
N VAL A 161 -20.57 5.43 8.98
CA VAL A 161 -19.18 5.49 8.52
C VAL A 161 -19.17 6.28 7.21
N GLU A 162 -18.19 7.16 7.02
CA GLU A 162 -17.99 7.87 5.75
C GLU A 162 -17.59 6.89 4.63
N GLU A 163 -17.95 7.24 3.39
CA GLU A 163 -17.71 6.38 2.22
C GLU A 163 -16.23 6.16 1.88
N LYS A 164 -15.34 7.00 2.40
CA LYS A 164 -13.91 6.96 2.09
C LYS A 164 -13.11 6.49 3.29
N LEU A 165 -12.15 5.61 2.98
CA LEU A 165 -11.14 5.11 3.91
C LEU A 165 -9.77 5.58 3.46
N THR A 166 -8.92 5.93 4.41
CA THR A 166 -7.51 6.20 4.16
C THR A 166 -6.71 4.95 4.50
N LEU A 167 -5.87 4.53 3.57
CA LEU A 167 -4.94 3.44 3.73
C LEU A 167 -3.52 3.98 3.69
N ASP A 168 -2.84 3.94 4.83
CA ASP A 168 -1.42 4.24 4.94
C ASP A 168 -0.63 2.94 4.96
N PHE A 169 0.41 2.82 4.15
CA PHE A 169 1.30 1.69 4.26
C PHE A 169 2.77 2.09 4.24
N THR A 170 3.58 1.36 4.99
CA THR A 170 5.03 1.55 5.07
C THR A 170 5.75 0.22 4.88
N LEU A 171 6.71 0.21 3.97
CA LEU A 171 7.67 -0.88 3.77
C LEU A 171 8.99 -0.48 4.41
N GLY A 172 9.33 -1.09 5.54
CA GLY A 172 10.55 -0.81 6.30
C GLY A 172 11.72 -1.69 5.87
N PHE A 173 12.93 -1.12 5.84
CA PHE A 173 14.20 -1.80 5.51
C PHE A 173 15.38 -1.15 6.21
#